data_13449597e0d14d298ec0c3609f25e60d
#
_entry.id   13449597e0d14d298ec0c3609f25e60d
#
_cell.length_a   1.000
_cell.length_b   1.000
_cell.length_c   1.000
_cell.angle_alpha   90.00
_cell.angle_beta   90.00
_cell.angle_gamma   90.00
#
_symmetry.space_group_name_H-M   'P 1'
#
loop_
_entity.id
_entity.type
_entity.pdbx_description
1 polymer ?
#
loop_
_entity_poly.entity_id
_entity_poly.type
_entity_poly.pdbx_seq_one_letter_code
_entity_poly.pdbx_strand_id
1 'polypeptide(L)'
;MPRLMLSDEFWSKLEKILLQEAIYNKRNLRMTVEGMLYRMRVGCPWRDLPEAFGSWNSIYKRFNAWSLSSKWLRIFKALSIDPDCEWEFIDGSYVKAHQHSAGAADKEPQAIGKSRAGNTTKIHLVVDSYGLPADFEITGGEVNDCSIAPDLIAKLPDAKAIVADKGYDSECIREQITKKGARAVIPRKRNSLKGNADMDWGLYRYQHLVENAFARLKQYRAIATRYDKLKRNFESMVAMACGYLWLPM
;
A
#
# COMPACT_ATOMS: atom_id res chain seq x y z
N MET A 1 -1.28 -23.33 -18.95
CA MET A 1 -1.24 -21.87 -18.98
C MET A 1 -1.36 -21.37 -17.53
N PRO A 2 -0.57 -20.40 -17.08
CA PRO A 2 -0.72 -19.89 -15.74
C PRO A 2 -2.08 -19.18 -15.56
N ARG A 3 -2.64 -19.23 -14.34
CA ARG A 3 -3.92 -18.59 -14.02
C ARG A 3 -3.78 -17.06 -14.14
N LEU A 4 -4.60 -16.44 -14.99
CA LEU A 4 -4.73 -14.99 -15.11
C LEU A 4 -5.44 -14.40 -13.89
N MET A 5 -5.18 -13.13 -13.60
CA MET A 5 -5.77 -12.39 -12.49
C MET A 5 -6.88 -11.44 -12.95
N LEU A 6 -6.85 -11.00 -14.21
CA LEU A 6 -7.81 -10.03 -14.74
C LEU A 6 -8.91 -10.73 -15.54
N SER A 7 -10.16 -10.58 -15.12
CA SER A 7 -11.31 -10.82 -15.97
C SER A 7 -11.32 -9.82 -17.14
N ASP A 8 -12.16 -10.04 -18.16
CA ASP A 8 -12.29 -9.08 -19.26
C ASP A 8 -12.85 -7.74 -18.78
N GLU A 9 -13.74 -7.77 -17.79
CA GLU A 9 -14.29 -6.57 -17.14
C GLU A 9 -13.18 -5.79 -16.42
N PHE A 10 -12.38 -6.44 -15.56
CA PHE A 10 -11.27 -5.81 -14.85
C PHE A 10 -10.22 -5.27 -15.80
N TRP A 11 -9.93 -6.01 -16.88
CA TRP A 11 -9.03 -5.53 -17.92
C TRP A 11 -9.57 -4.27 -18.59
N SER A 12 -10.84 -4.26 -19.00
CA SER A 12 -11.44 -3.09 -19.65
C SER A 12 -11.40 -1.84 -18.79
N LYS A 13 -11.62 -1.99 -17.46
CA LYS A 13 -11.51 -0.90 -16.49
C LYS A 13 -10.07 -0.40 -16.38
N LEU A 14 -9.12 -1.32 -16.18
CA LEU A 14 -7.71 -1.00 -16.02
C LEU A 14 -7.09 -0.41 -17.29
N GLU A 15 -7.44 -0.93 -18.47
CA GLU A 15 -6.93 -0.47 -19.77
C GLU A 15 -7.22 1.02 -20.01
N LYS A 16 -8.41 1.49 -19.65
CA LYS A 16 -8.78 2.92 -19.77
C LYS A 16 -7.82 3.80 -18.92
N ILE A 17 -7.54 3.37 -17.70
CA ILE A 17 -6.61 4.09 -16.80
C ILE A 17 -5.18 4.02 -17.32
N LEU A 18 -4.75 2.87 -17.83
CA LEU A 18 -3.42 2.74 -18.45
C LEU A 18 -3.24 3.70 -19.63
N LEU A 19 -4.27 3.89 -20.46
CA LEU A 19 -4.24 4.85 -21.58
C LEU A 19 -4.14 6.29 -21.07
N GLN A 20 -4.87 6.66 -20.02
CA GLN A 20 -4.76 7.99 -19.39
C GLN A 20 -3.34 8.26 -18.86
N GLU A 21 -2.66 7.23 -18.36
CA GLU A 21 -1.28 7.29 -17.89
C GLU A 21 -0.24 7.26 -19.03
N ALA A 22 -0.66 7.48 -20.28
CA ALA A 22 0.16 7.42 -21.49
C ALA A 22 0.89 6.07 -21.65
N ILE A 23 0.21 4.99 -21.26
CA ILE A 23 0.64 3.62 -21.52
C ILE A 23 -0.17 3.12 -22.71
N TYR A 24 0.43 3.27 -23.90
CA TYR A 24 -0.24 2.90 -25.13
C TYR A 24 -0.51 1.40 -25.22
N ASN A 25 -1.70 1.05 -25.74
CA ASN A 25 -2.07 -0.33 -26.01
C ASN A 25 -1.23 -0.91 -27.15
N LYS A 26 -0.04 -1.42 -26.78
CA LYS A 26 0.82 -2.20 -27.69
C LYS A 26 0.37 -3.65 -27.66
N ARG A 27 0.63 -4.35 -28.75
CA ARG A 27 0.44 -5.81 -28.83
C ARG A 27 0.96 -6.47 -27.53
N ASN A 28 0.13 -7.27 -26.88
CA ASN A 28 0.43 -7.98 -25.64
C ASN A 28 0.50 -7.11 -24.36
N LEU A 29 -0.12 -5.91 -24.30
CA LEU A 29 -0.11 -5.09 -23.09
C LEU A 29 -0.78 -5.85 -21.91
N ARG A 30 -1.95 -6.47 -22.14
CA ARG A 30 -2.67 -7.27 -21.14
C ARG A 30 -1.77 -8.36 -20.56
N MET A 31 -1.10 -9.14 -21.42
CA MET A 31 -0.20 -10.22 -20.95
C MET A 31 1.01 -9.67 -20.19
N THR A 32 1.50 -8.50 -20.55
CA THR A 32 2.58 -7.81 -19.79
C THR A 32 2.11 -7.48 -18.37
N VAL A 33 0.91 -6.91 -18.23
CA VAL A 33 0.32 -6.57 -16.91
C VAL A 33 0.01 -7.83 -16.12
N GLU A 34 -0.55 -8.86 -16.75
CA GLU A 34 -0.79 -10.17 -16.14
C GLU A 34 0.49 -10.81 -15.60
N GLY A 35 1.60 -10.68 -16.34
CA GLY A 35 2.90 -11.15 -15.88
C GLY A 35 3.40 -10.41 -14.64
N MET A 36 3.17 -9.09 -14.55
CA MET A 36 3.49 -8.30 -13.36
C MET A 36 2.60 -8.70 -12.16
N LEU A 37 1.31 -8.86 -12.37
CA LEU A 37 0.35 -9.34 -11.36
C LEU A 37 0.66 -10.77 -10.91
N TYR A 38 1.02 -11.64 -11.84
CA TYR A 38 1.45 -13.01 -11.52
C TYR A 38 2.67 -13.00 -10.59
N ARG A 39 3.71 -12.21 -10.92
CA ARG A 39 4.88 -12.05 -10.06
C ARG A 39 4.49 -11.50 -8.68
N MET A 40 3.62 -10.51 -8.61
CA MET A 40 3.10 -9.97 -7.35
C MET A 40 2.46 -11.08 -6.51
N ARG A 41 1.58 -11.88 -7.11
CA ARG A 41 0.87 -12.98 -6.42
C ARG A 41 1.80 -14.07 -5.94
N VAL A 42 2.69 -14.56 -6.81
CA VAL A 42 3.51 -15.75 -6.58
C VAL A 42 4.84 -15.43 -5.87
N GLY A 43 5.35 -14.21 -6.03
CA GLY A 43 6.63 -13.78 -5.46
C GLY A 43 7.86 -14.41 -6.14
N CYS A 44 7.72 -14.96 -7.36
CA CYS A 44 8.84 -15.59 -8.06
C CYS A 44 9.89 -14.55 -8.50
N PRO A 45 11.14 -14.95 -8.69
CA PRO A 45 12.13 -14.13 -9.40
C PRO A 45 11.62 -13.73 -10.78
N TRP A 46 12.02 -12.56 -11.28
CA TRP A 46 11.60 -12.11 -12.62
C TRP A 46 12.00 -13.09 -13.73
N ARG A 47 13.15 -13.75 -13.57
CA ARG A 47 13.67 -14.74 -14.54
C ARG A 47 12.83 -16.00 -14.64
N ASP A 48 12.07 -16.31 -13.57
CA ASP A 48 11.23 -17.52 -13.49
C ASP A 48 9.78 -17.21 -13.90
N LEU A 49 9.55 -16.04 -14.51
CA LEU A 49 8.23 -15.67 -15.00
C LEU A 49 7.87 -16.58 -16.19
N PRO A 50 6.68 -17.23 -16.19
CA PRO A 50 6.26 -18.10 -17.28
C PRO A 50 6.28 -17.41 -18.64
N GLU A 51 6.84 -18.08 -19.67
CA GLU A 51 6.93 -17.57 -21.05
C GLU A 51 5.58 -17.23 -21.66
N ALA A 52 4.50 -17.83 -21.16
CA ALA A 52 3.14 -17.52 -21.58
C ALA A 52 2.76 -16.04 -21.44
N PHE A 53 3.43 -15.29 -20.56
CA PHE A 53 3.26 -13.82 -20.42
C PHE A 53 4.15 -13.04 -21.39
N GLY A 54 5.12 -13.69 -22.03
CA GLY A 54 6.15 -13.09 -22.87
C GLY A 54 7.52 -13.07 -22.20
N SER A 55 8.50 -12.43 -22.83
CA SER A 55 9.86 -12.35 -22.30
C SER A 55 9.90 -11.66 -20.94
N TRP A 56 10.39 -12.36 -19.91
CA TRP A 56 10.54 -11.82 -18.56
C TRP A 56 11.34 -10.52 -18.52
N ASN A 57 12.38 -10.40 -19.34
CA ASN A 57 13.23 -9.22 -19.39
C ASN A 57 12.47 -7.98 -19.91
N SER A 58 11.59 -8.18 -20.90
CA SER A 58 10.75 -7.10 -21.45
C SER A 58 9.72 -6.64 -20.42
N ILE A 59 9.12 -7.58 -19.68
CA ILE A 59 8.15 -7.31 -18.62
C ILE A 59 8.84 -6.58 -17.47
N TYR A 60 10.00 -7.06 -17.01
CA TYR A 60 10.79 -6.43 -15.96
C TYR A 60 11.22 -5.00 -16.33
N LYS A 61 11.73 -4.79 -17.55
CA LYS A 61 12.13 -3.44 -18.01
C LYS A 61 10.95 -2.47 -17.98
N ARG A 62 9.76 -2.91 -18.42
CA ARG A 62 8.54 -2.09 -18.34
C ARG A 62 8.13 -1.81 -16.91
N PHE A 63 8.09 -2.83 -16.05
CA PHE A 63 7.78 -2.66 -14.64
C PHE A 63 8.73 -1.63 -13.98
N ASN A 64 10.04 -1.78 -14.20
CA ASN A 64 11.03 -0.88 -13.62
C ASN A 64 10.90 0.57 -14.18
N ALA A 65 10.60 0.74 -15.46
CA ALA A 65 10.34 2.05 -16.06
C ALA A 65 9.07 2.70 -15.50
N TRP A 66 8.00 1.92 -15.31
CA TRP A 66 6.75 2.42 -14.71
C TRP A 66 6.92 2.75 -13.23
N SER A 67 7.74 1.97 -12.51
CA SER A 67 8.10 2.26 -11.12
C SER A 67 8.91 3.55 -11.00
N LEU A 68 9.89 3.74 -11.89
CA LEU A 68 10.72 4.97 -11.92
C LEU A 68 9.89 6.23 -12.17
N SER A 69 8.86 6.13 -13.01
CA SER A 69 7.93 7.22 -13.31
C SER A 69 6.68 7.25 -12.43
N SER A 70 6.64 6.49 -11.34
CA SER A 70 5.52 6.41 -10.38
C SER A 70 4.15 6.10 -11.00
N LYS A 71 4.12 5.43 -12.17
CA LYS A 71 2.87 5.15 -12.89
C LYS A 71 1.93 4.25 -12.07
N TRP A 72 2.46 3.23 -11.38
CA TRP A 72 1.62 2.36 -10.56
C TRP A 72 0.95 3.08 -9.39
N LEU A 73 1.61 4.08 -8.80
CA LEU A 73 1.00 4.93 -7.78
C LEU A 73 -0.16 5.74 -8.35
N ARG A 74 0.02 6.35 -9.54
CA ARG A 74 -1.06 7.10 -10.19
C ARG A 74 -2.20 6.21 -10.65
N ILE A 75 -1.91 5.01 -11.18
CA ILE A 75 -2.93 4.02 -11.52
C ILE A 75 -3.73 3.61 -10.28
N PHE A 76 -3.07 3.36 -9.16
CA PHE A 76 -3.76 3.09 -7.89
C PHE A 76 -4.67 4.25 -7.50
N LYS A 77 -4.17 5.49 -7.53
CA LYS A 77 -4.98 6.68 -7.22
C LYS A 77 -6.15 6.87 -8.18
N ALA A 78 -5.99 6.56 -9.45
CA ALA A 78 -7.08 6.61 -10.43
C ALA A 78 -8.13 5.50 -10.22
N LEU A 79 -7.75 4.36 -9.64
CA LEU A 79 -8.68 3.29 -9.27
C LEU A 79 -9.42 3.61 -7.97
N SER A 80 -8.77 4.28 -7.02
CA SER A 80 -9.31 4.70 -5.73
C SER A 80 -9.89 6.13 -5.76
N ILE A 81 -10.55 6.50 -6.85
CA ILE A 81 -10.98 7.90 -7.08
C ILE A 81 -12.16 8.32 -6.20
N ASP A 82 -12.96 7.38 -5.73
CA ASP A 82 -14.16 7.64 -4.92
C ASP A 82 -14.17 6.73 -3.67
N PRO A 83 -13.20 6.91 -2.76
CA PRO A 83 -13.20 6.20 -1.49
C PRO A 83 -14.31 6.76 -0.59
N ASP A 84 -15.00 5.89 0.14
CA ASP A 84 -15.91 6.34 1.19
C ASP A 84 -15.12 6.81 2.41
N CYS A 85 -14.75 8.07 2.42
CA CYS A 85 -13.97 8.71 3.47
C CYS A 85 -14.84 9.21 4.63
N GLU A 86 -16.05 8.68 4.87
CA GLU A 86 -16.77 9.02 6.09
C GLU A 86 -15.90 8.69 7.32
N TRP A 87 -15.26 7.54 7.31
CA TRP A 87 -14.28 7.12 8.31
C TRP A 87 -13.02 6.61 7.63
N GLU A 88 -11.88 6.96 8.19
CA GLU A 88 -10.58 6.49 7.74
C GLU A 88 -9.87 5.72 8.84
N PHE A 89 -9.26 4.60 8.51
CA PHE A 89 -8.54 3.75 9.45
C PHE A 89 -7.07 3.69 9.07
N ILE A 90 -6.20 4.02 10.03
CA ILE A 90 -4.75 4.07 9.82
C ILE A 90 -4.08 3.00 10.69
N ASP A 91 -3.16 2.25 10.10
CA ASP A 91 -2.29 1.32 10.81
C ASP A 91 -0.97 1.10 10.06
N GLY A 92 0.04 0.56 10.78
CA GLY A 92 1.35 0.22 10.25
C GLY A 92 1.66 -1.28 10.37
N SER A 93 2.07 -1.92 9.29
CA SER A 93 2.43 -3.33 9.32
C SER A 93 3.82 -3.61 8.80
N TYR A 94 4.55 -4.47 9.52
CA TYR A 94 5.89 -4.91 9.14
C TYR A 94 5.86 -5.94 8.02
N VAL A 95 6.82 -5.80 7.10
CA VAL A 95 7.15 -6.76 6.06
C VAL A 95 8.61 -7.16 6.24
N LYS A 96 8.88 -8.45 6.32
CA LYS A 96 10.26 -8.96 6.38
C LYS A 96 10.99 -8.63 5.08
N ALA A 97 12.14 -7.97 5.20
CA ALA A 97 13.02 -7.72 4.07
C ALA A 97 14.02 -8.90 3.96
N HIS A 98 13.94 -9.65 2.86
CA HIS A 98 14.87 -10.75 2.62
C HIS A 98 16.29 -10.22 2.43
N GLN A 99 17.31 -11.00 2.80
CA GLN A 99 18.72 -10.59 2.64
C GLN A 99 19.08 -10.09 1.23
N HIS A 100 18.45 -10.66 0.20
CA HIS A 100 18.65 -10.22 -1.19
C HIS A 100 18.06 -8.84 -1.50
N SER A 101 17.19 -8.30 -0.66
CA SER A 101 16.66 -6.93 -0.81
C SER A 101 17.60 -5.87 -0.26
N ALA A 102 18.58 -6.23 0.56
CA ALA A 102 19.61 -5.33 1.05
C ALA A 102 20.71 -5.10 -0.01
N GLY A 103 21.47 -4.02 0.14
CA GLY A 103 22.62 -3.73 -0.74
C GLY A 103 22.23 -3.24 -2.14
N ALA A 104 21.24 -2.36 -2.25
CA ALA A 104 21.02 -1.59 -3.47
C ALA A 104 22.23 -0.69 -3.75
N ALA A 105 22.63 -0.58 -5.01
CA ALA A 105 23.70 0.33 -5.43
C ALA A 105 23.26 1.81 -5.45
N ASP A 106 21.97 2.06 -5.16
CA ASP A 106 21.39 3.39 -5.10
C ASP A 106 21.79 4.09 -3.79
N LYS A 107 22.11 5.39 -3.87
CA LYS A 107 22.49 6.21 -2.72
C LYS A 107 21.30 6.61 -1.85
N GLU A 108 20.10 6.57 -2.42
CA GLU A 108 18.86 6.93 -1.73
C GLU A 108 18.47 5.86 -0.68
N PRO A 109 17.90 6.26 0.48
CA PRO A 109 17.40 5.34 1.47
C PRO A 109 16.33 4.40 0.89
N GLN A 110 16.55 3.09 1.01
CA GLN A 110 15.68 2.09 0.39
C GLN A 110 14.53 1.62 1.29
N ALA A 111 14.24 2.34 2.38
CA ALA A 111 13.18 1.97 3.34
C ALA A 111 13.32 0.53 3.85
N ILE A 112 14.53 0.14 4.20
CA ILE A 112 14.86 -1.11 4.90
C ILE A 112 15.62 -0.72 6.17
N GLY A 113 15.07 -1.07 7.31
CA GLY A 113 15.66 -0.76 8.59
C GLY A 113 15.61 -1.96 9.55
N LYS A 114 16.27 -1.83 10.68
CA LYS A 114 16.34 -2.91 11.69
C LYS A 114 15.17 -2.79 12.67
N SER A 115 14.41 -3.86 12.81
CA SER A 115 13.43 -4.07 13.86
C SER A 115 13.83 -5.26 14.75
N ARG A 116 13.01 -5.61 15.73
CA ARG A 116 13.19 -6.84 16.52
C ARG A 116 13.20 -8.11 15.66
N ALA A 117 12.54 -8.08 14.50
CA ALA A 117 12.47 -9.18 13.56
C ALA A 117 13.62 -9.18 12.52
N GLY A 118 14.66 -8.37 12.70
CA GLY A 118 15.75 -8.18 11.75
C GLY A 118 15.47 -7.07 10.74
N ASN A 119 15.94 -7.24 9.50
CA ASN A 119 15.68 -6.26 8.44
C ASN A 119 14.22 -6.30 8.03
N THR A 120 13.55 -5.16 8.12
CA THR A 120 12.13 -5.01 7.81
C THR A 120 11.86 -3.70 7.08
N THR A 121 10.78 -3.71 6.33
CA THR A 121 10.11 -2.52 5.79
C THR A 121 8.77 -2.40 6.51
N LYS A 122 8.29 -1.19 6.72
CA LYS A 122 6.94 -0.95 7.24
C LYS A 122 6.07 -0.33 6.16
N ILE A 123 4.86 -0.86 6.02
CA ILE A 123 3.80 -0.28 5.22
C ILE A 123 2.85 0.43 6.19
N HIS A 124 2.71 1.74 6.05
CA HIS A 124 1.68 2.52 6.71
C HIS A 124 0.52 2.63 5.74
N LEU A 125 -0.66 2.17 6.12
CA LEU A 125 -1.82 2.06 5.24
C LEU A 125 -2.97 2.87 5.81
N VAL A 126 -3.67 3.55 4.93
CA VAL A 126 -4.98 4.14 5.21
C VAL A 126 -6.02 3.38 4.40
N VAL A 127 -7.12 3.03 5.03
CA VAL A 127 -8.28 2.46 4.35
C VAL A 127 -9.52 3.30 4.63
N ASP A 128 -10.46 3.25 3.69
CA ASP A 128 -11.76 3.90 3.77
C ASP A 128 -12.76 3.14 4.66
N SER A 129 -14.01 3.59 4.71
CA SER A 129 -15.09 3.00 5.52
C SER A 129 -15.43 1.55 5.12
N TYR A 130 -15.05 1.10 3.92
CA TYR A 130 -15.22 -0.28 3.45
C TYR A 130 -13.96 -1.15 3.64
N GLY A 131 -12.88 -0.58 4.16
CA GLY A 131 -11.61 -1.26 4.31
C GLY A 131 -10.83 -1.40 3.01
N LEU A 132 -11.08 -0.52 2.02
CA LEU A 132 -10.30 -0.45 0.78
C LEU A 132 -9.14 0.54 0.94
N PRO A 133 -7.95 0.23 0.39
CA PRO A 133 -6.79 1.11 0.47
C PRO A 133 -7.07 2.48 -0.15
N ALA A 134 -6.93 3.55 0.61
CA ALA A 134 -7.05 4.94 0.16
C ALA A 134 -5.68 5.58 -0.09
N ASP A 135 -4.71 5.33 0.80
CA ASP A 135 -3.32 5.77 0.65
C ASP A 135 -2.36 4.86 1.41
N PHE A 136 -1.08 4.95 1.10
CA PHE A 136 -0.04 4.28 1.87
C PHE A 136 1.31 5.00 1.78
N GLU A 137 2.20 4.70 2.75
CA GLU A 137 3.59 5.15 2.77
C GLU A 137 4.50 3.98 3.15
N ILE A 138 5.74 3.97 2.63
CA ILE A 138 6.73 2.91 2.88
C ILE A 138 7.94 3.48 3.60
N THR A 139 8.26 2.91 4.76
CA THR A 139 9.42 3.30 5.57
C THR A 139 10.29 2.11 5.96
N GLY A 140 11.45 2.37 6.52
CA GLY A 140 12.21 1.36 7.25
C GLY A 140 11.44 0.90 8.49
N GLY A 141 11.67 -0.34 8.92
CA GLY A 141 10.95 -0.90 10.05
C GLY A 141 11.26 -0.26 11.41
N GLU A 142 12.32 0.53 11.52
CA GLU A 142 12.68 1.30 12.72
C GLU A 142 11.82 2.55 12.90
N VAL A 143 11.16 3.02 11.84
CA VAL A 143 10.41 4.28 11.87
C VAL A 143 9.14 4.13 12.70
N ASN A 144 8.92 5.10 13.61
CA ASN A 144 7.74 5.12 14.46
C ASN A 144 6.50 5.55 13.68
N ASP A 145 5.37 4.93 13.96
CA ASP A 145 4.07 5.23 13.31
C ASP A 145 3.65 6.69 13.52
N CYS A 146 3.86 7.23 14.73
CA CYS A 146 3.58 8.64 15.03
C CYS A 146 4.36 9.64 14.17
N SER A 147 5.53 9.27 13.63
CA SER A 147 6.33 10.19 12.82
C SER A 147 5.83 10.31 11.38
N ILE A 148 5.11 9.30 10.87
CA ILE A 148 4.59 9.26 9.50
C ILE A 148 3.11 9.69 9.43
N ALA A 149 2.38 9.52 10.53
CA ALA A 149 0.96 9.86 10.58
C ALA A 149 0.64 11.30 10.14
N PRO A 150 1.40 12.35 10.51
CA PRO A 150 1.14 13.70 10.04
C PRO A 150 1.15 13.84 8.52
N ASP A 151 2.11 13.23 7.84
CA ASP A 151 2.23 13.31 6.39
C ASP A 151 1.12 12.52 5.68
N LEU A 152 0.72 11.37 6.23
CA LEU A 152 -0.41 10.60 5.72
C LEU A 152 -1.70 11.39 5.89
N ILE A 153 -1.99 11.87 7.10
CA ILE A 153 -3.21 12.61 7.42
C ILE A 153 -3.33 13.87 6.55
N ALA A 154 -2.21 14.55 6.26
CA ALA A 154 -2.22 15.74 5.40
C ALA A 154 -2.67 15.45 3.96
N LYS A 155 -2.39 14.24 3.45
CA LYS A 155 -2.74 13.80 2.09
C LYS A 155 -4.17 13.29 1.95
N LEU A 156 -4.82 12.94 3.06
CA LEU A 156 -6.16 12.34 3.05
C LEU A 156 -7.23 13.39 2.70
N PRO A 157 -8.34 12.97 2.07
CA PRO A 157 -9.50 13.82 1.92
C PRO A 157 -10.13 14.18 3.27
N ASP A 158 -11.20 14.96 3.25
CA ASP A 158 -11.93 15.30 4.47
C ASP A 158 -12.75 14.09 4.94
N ALA A 159 -12.56 13.69 6.20
CA ALA A 159 -13.24 12.59 6.85
C ALA A 159 -14.01 13.08 8.08
N LYS A 160 -15.06 12.38 8.49
CA LYS A 160 -15.75 12.66 9.76
C LYS A 160 -14.93 12.17 10.97
N ALA A 161 -14.24 11.06 10.80
CA ALA A 161 -13.38 10.51 11.84
C ALA A 161 -12.16 9.79 11.27
N ILE A 162 -11.05 9.87 12.00
CA ILE A 162 -9.82 9.10 11.74
C ILE A 162 -9.58 8.18 12.94
N VAL A 163 -9.53 6.88 12.66
CA VAL A 163 -9.37 5.81 13.64
C VAL A 163 -7.95 5.25 13.53
N ALA A 164 -7.24 5.14 14.63
CA ALA A 164 -5.93 4.52 14.67
C ALA A 164 -5.67 3.83 16.02
N ASP A 165 -4.67 2.97 16.08
CA ASP A 165 -4.31 2.29 17.32
C ASP A 165 -3.61 3.24 18.33
N LYS A 166 -3.39 2.76 19.54
CA LYS A 166 -2.68 3.50 20.60
C LYS A 166 -1.22 3.85 20.26
N GLY A 167 -0.64 3.24 19.23
CA GLY A 167 0.68 3.59 18.69
C GLY A 167 0.71 5.02 18.17
N TYR A 168 -0.42 5.49 17.66
CA TYR A 168 -0.61 6.85 17.12
C TYR A 168 -1.02 7.89 18.18
N ASP A 169 -1.08 7.52 19.48
CA ASP A 169 -1.47 8.45 20.55
C ASP A 169 -0.43 9.56 20.74
N SER A 170 -0.72 10.72 20.18
CA SER A 170 0.05 11.95 20.24
C SER A 170 -0.90 13.15 20.18
N GLU A 171 -0.71 14.15 21.04
CA GLU A 171 -1.54 15.37 21.00
C GLU A 171 -1.38 16.10 19.65
N CYS A 172 -0.17 16.13 19.08
CA CYS A 172 0.07 16.72 17.76
C CYS A 172 -0.78 16.08 16.66
N ILE A 173 -0.88 14.72 16.64
CA ILE A 173 -1.73 13.99 15.68
C ILE A 173 -3.20 14.32 15.91
N ARG A 174 -3.67 14.34 17.17
CA ARG A 174 -5.06 14.68 17.50
C ARG A 174 -5.43 16.09 17.07
N GLU A 175 -4.54 17.06 17.32
CA GLU A 175 -4.72 18.44 16.90
C GLU A 175 -4.78 18.56 15.37
N GLN A 176 -3.93 17.84 14.65
CA GLN A 176 -3.95 17.84 13.20
C GLN A 176 -5.25 17.27 12.65
N ILE A 177 -5.73 16.15 13.19
CA ILE A 177 -7.02 15.55 12.82
C ILE A 177 -8.15 16.55 13.09
N THR A 178 -8.15 17.19 14.27
CA THR A 178 -9.18 18.19 14.64
C THR A 178 -9.13 19.41 13.73
N LYS A 179 -7.94 19.88 13.33
CA LYS A 179 -7.77 21.01 12.38
C LYS A 179 -8.34 20.68 11.00
N LYS A 180 -8.38 19.40 10.59
CA LYS A 180 -9.07 18.95 9.39
C LYS A 180 -10.60 18.83 9.56
N GLY A 181 -11.14 19.16 10.71
CA GLY A 181 -12.57 19.00 11.01
C GLY A 181 -12.99 17.56 11.35
N ALA A 182 -12.05 16.64 11.47
CA ALA A 182 -12.30 15.25 11.77
C ALA A 182 -12.22 14.96 13.28
N ARG A 183 -12.89 13.90 13.72
CA ARG A 183 -12.79 13.36 15.09
C ARG A 183 -11.64 12.36 15.18
N ALA A 184 -10.74 12.51 16.14
CA ALA A 184 -9.68 11.57 16.42
C ALA A 184 -10.20 10.41 17.30
N VAL A 185 -10.24 9.21 16.78
CA VAL A 185 -10.64 7.98 17.49
C VAL A 185 -9.40 7.11 17.71
N ILE A 186 -8.60 7.51 18.68
CA ILE A 186 -7.31 6.90 19.02
C ILE A 186 -7.29 6.61 20.53
N PRO A 187 -7.11 5.37 20.98
CA PRO A 187 -7.00 5.09 22.42
C PRO A 187 -5.75 5.75 23.01
N ARG A 188 -5.86 6.28 24.22
CA ARG A 188 -4.71 6.85 24.91
C ARG A 188 -3.82 5.77 25.50
N LYS A 189 -2.53 6.02 25.55
CA LYS A 189 -1.54 5.16 26.19
C LYS A 189 -1.80 5.08 27.69
N ARG A 190 -1.41 3.94 28.30
CA ARG A 190 -1.65 3.68 29.72
C ARG A 190 -1.04 4.74 30.66
N ASN A 191 0.04 5.39 30.23
CA ASN A 191 0.73 6.44 30.97
C ASN A 191 0.22 7.84 30.63
N SER A 192 -0.83 7.99 29.85
CA SER A 192 -1.44 9.29 29.56
C SER A 192 -2.13 9.84 30.81
N LEU A 193 -1.97 11.15 31.05
CA LEU A 193 -2.65 11.90 32.09
C LEU A 193 -4.13 12.08 31.79
N LYS A 194 -4.51 12.04 30.52
CA LYS A 194 -5.89 12.14 30.04
C LYS A 194 -6.45 10.72 29.87
N GLY A 195 -7.65 10.47 30.38
CA GLY A 195 -8.36 9.20 30.20
C GLY A 195 -8.98 9.07 28.81
N ASN A 196 -9.74 7.97 28.60
CA ASN A 196 -10.45 7.65 27.37
C ASN A 196 -11.96 7.95 27.48
N ALA A 197 -12.36 8.95 28.25
CA ALA A 197 -13.79 9.26 28.46
C ALA A 197 -14.50 9.74 27.17
N ASP A 198 -13.73 10.36 26.25
CA ASP A 198 -14.17 10.86 24.96
C ASP A 198 -14.02 9.87 23.79
N MET A 199 -13.58 8.65 24.13
CA MET A 199 -13.29 7.62 23.14
C MET A 199 -14.56 6.98 22.57
N ASP A 200 -14.67 6.95 21.25
CA ASP A 200 -15.71 6.23 20.53
C ASP A 200 -15.33 4.76 20.36
N TRP A 201 -15.65 3.96 21.35
CA TRP A 201 -15.40 2.53 21.33
C TRP A 201 -16.24 1.78 20.29
N GLY A 202 -17.41 2.34 19.90
CA GLY A 202 -18.26 1.82 18.85
C GLY A 202 -17.54 1.86 17.50
N LEU A 203 -17.04 3.04 17.14
CA LEU A 203 -16.29 3.23 15.91
C LEU A 203 -14.91 2.54 15.95
N TYR A 204 -14.24 2.54 17.09
CA TYR A 204 -12.94 1.88 17.24
C TYR A 204 -12.99 0.37 16.95
N ARG A 205 -14.11 -0.28 17.15
CA ARG A 205 -14.27 -1.71 16.80
C ARG A 205 -14.01 -2.00 15.33
N TYR A 206 -14.19 -1.03 14.45
CA TYR A 206 -13.93 -1.17 13.01
C TYR A 206 -12.45 -1.05 12.63
N GLN A 207 -11.55 -0.84 13.61
CA GLN A 207 -10.09 -0.85 13.37
C GLN A 207 -9.63 -2.15 12.66
N HIS A 208 -10.35 -3.27 12.85
CA HIS A 208 -10.08 -4.51 12.12
C HIS A 208 -10.16 -4.38 10.59
N LEU A 209 -10.79 -3.34 10.03
CA LEU A 209 -10.86 -3.12 8.58
C LEU A 209 -9.48 -2.91 7.97
N VAL A 210 -8.62 -2.12 8.62
CA VAL A 210 -7.24 -1.94 8.14
C VAL A 210 -6.39 -3.21 8.37
N GLU A 211 -6.63 -3.95 9.44
CA GLU A 211 -5.98 -5.26 9.68
C GLU A 211 -6.37 -6.27 8.58
N ASN A 212 -7.65 -6.32 8.21
CA ASN A 212 -8.16 -7.14 7.10
C ASN A 212 -7.54 -6.73 5.76
N ALA A 213 -7.37 -5.42 5.51
CA ALA A 213 -6.69 -4.93 4.32
C ALA A 213 -5.24 -5.42 4.27
N PHE A 214 -4.50 -5.36 5.37
CA PHE A 214 -3.17 -5.95 5.46
C PHE A 214 -3.17 -7.45 5.23
N ALA A 215 -4.12 -8.19 5.76
CA ALA A 215 -4.25 -9.62 5.53
C ALA A 215 -4.46 -9.92 4.02
N ARG A 216 -5.33 -9.16 3.34
CA ARG A 216 -5.53 -9.25 1.88
C ARG A 216 -4.26 -8.91 1.10
N LEU A 217 -3.55 -7.83 1.45
CA LEU A 217 -2.31 -7.44 0.80
C LEU A 217 -1.21 -8.50 0.98
N LYS A 218 -1.08 -9.09 2.17
CA LYS A 218 -0.06 -10.11 2.47
C LYS A 218 -0.36 -11.50 1.88
N GLN A 219 -1.53 -11.72 1.28
CA GLN A 219 -1.77 -12.90 0.44
C GLN A 219 -0.88 -12.88 -0.82
N TYR A 220 -0.46 -11.69 -1.27
CA TYR A 220 0.50 -11.55 -2.36
C TYR A 220 1.92 -11.76 -1.82
N ARG A 221 2.57 -12.84 -2.27
CA ARG A 221 3.87 -13.26 -1.74
C ARG A 221 4.97 -12.22 -1.92
N ALA A 222 4.91 -11.42 -3.01
CA ALA A 222 5.87 -10.34 -3.23
C ALA A 222 5.74 -9.20 -2.20
N ILE A 223 4.58 -9.10 -1.51
CA ILE A 223 4.33 -8.13 -0.44
C ILE A 223 4.60 -8.77 0.92
N ALA A 224 4.18 -10.02 1.15
CA ALA A 224 4.39 -10.72 2.42
C ALA A 224 5.88 -10.79 2.82
N THR A 225 6.78 -10.90 1.82
CA THR A 225 8.23 -10.82 2.02
C THR A 225 8.83 -9.98 0.90
N ARG A 226 9.54 -8.93 1.27
CA ARG A 226 10.17 -8.02 0.31
C ARG A 226 11.48 -8.61 -0.23
N TYR A 227 11.55 -8.82 -1.53
CA TYR A 227 12.75 -9.17 -2.29
C TYR A 227 13.27 -8.01 -3.15
N ASP A 228 12.44 -6.98 -3.39
CA ASP A 228 12.81 -5.84 -4.21
C ASP A 228 13.82 -4.96 -3.49
N LYS A 229 14.98 -4.73 -4.12
CA LYS A 229 16.04 -3.90 -3.57
C LYS A 229 15.65 -2.42 -3.50
N LEU A 230 15.00 -1.92 -4.56
CA LEU A 230 14.63 -0.51 -4.68
C LEU A 230 13.30 -0.24 -4.01
N LYS A 231 13.24 0.84 -3.20
CA LYS A 231 12.01 1.32 -2.54
C LYS A 231 10.89 1.49 -3.57
N ARG A 232 11.16 2.22 -4.67
CA ARG A 232 10.17 2.48 -5.74
C ARG A 232 9.56 1.22 -6.36
N ASN A 233 10.34 0.14 -6.45
CA ASN A 233 9.84 -1.11 -7.02
C ASN A 233 8.90 -1.82 -6.02
N PHE A 234 9.25 -1.81 -4.74
CA PHE A 234 8.38 -2.35 -3.70
C PHE A 234 7.10 -1.51 -3.53
N GLU A 235 7.20 -0.19 -3.56
CA GLU A 235 6.03 0.73 -3.59
C GLU A 235 5.11 0.42 -4.76
N SER A 236 5.68 0.19 -5.95
CA SER A 236 4.89 -0.20 -7.13
C SER A 236 4.18 -1.54 -6.96
N MET A 237 4.79 -2.52 -6.27
CA MET A 237 4.13 -3.78 -5.93
C MET A 237 2.96 -3.57 -4.97
N VAL A 238 3.15 -2.73 -3.95
CA VAL A 238 2.08 -2.38 -2.99
C VAL A 238 0.96 -1.62 -3.71
N ALA A 239 1.30 -0.62 -4.54
CA ALA A 239 0.32 0.14 -5.32
C ALA A 239 -0.49 -0.76 -6.27
N MET A 240 0.17 -1.72 -6.96
CA MET A 240 -0.52 -2.72 -7.78
C MET A 240 -1.51 -3.56 -6.98
N ALA A 241 -1.11 -3.99 -5.78
CA ALA A 241 -1.98 -4.78 -4.92
C ALA A 241 -3.16 -3.97 -4.40
N CYS A 242 -2.91 -2.73 -3.94
CA CYS A 242 -3.96 -1.81 -3.53
C CYS A 242 -4.94 -1.54 -4.68
N GLY A 243 -4.44 -1.21 -5.88
CA GLY A 243 -5.28 -1.01 -7.05
C GLY A 243 -6.06 -2.25 -7.47
N TYR A 244 -5.47 -3.45 -7.35
CA TYR A 244 -6.16 -4.70 -7.64
C TYR A 244 -7.36 -4.94 -6.70
N LEU A 245 -7.29 -4.50 -5.44
CA LEU A 245 -8.40 -4.60 -4.49
C LEU A 245 -9.59 -3.70 -4.88
N TRP A 246 -9.38 -2.65 -5.68
CA TRP A 246 -10.40 -1.75 -6.19
C TRP A 246 -11.08 -2.23 -7.49
N LEU A 247 -10.47 -3.17 -8.24
CA LEU A 247 -11.03 -3.60 -9.53
C LEU A 247 -12.44 -4.20 -9.43
N PRO A 248 -12.81 -4.95 -8.37
CA PRO A 248 -14.15 -5.49 -8.20
C PRO A 248 -15.25 -4.45 -7.89
N MET A 249 -14.88 -3.22 -7.55
CA MET A 249 -15.77 -2.09 -7.19
C MET A 249 -16.10 -1.19 -8.42
#